data_b95cd23ed1960ab91c2ee8e67f129785
#
_entry.id   b95cd23ed1960ab91c2ee8e67f129785
#
_cell.length_a   1.000
_cell.length_b   1.000
_cell.length_c   1.000
_cell.angle_alpha   90.00
_cell.angle_beta   90.00
_cell.angle_gamma   90.00
#
_symmetry.space_group_name_H-M   'P 1'
#
loop_
_entity.id
_entity.type
_entity.pdbx_description
1 polymer ?
#
loop_
_entity_poly.entity_id
_entity_poly.type
_entity_poly.pdbx_seq_one_letter_code
_entity_poly.pdbx_strand_id
1 'polypeptide(L)'
;SSKGKQGDPFPFSIAKAKALLSSNGWKVVPGGATTCTDPAKCGPGIAQGKTLSFNFPYASGLSWLASEMTELQSNAAEVGIKLNLQPQPINQLTAVSAANCVAVKISCDWDLANYEGFTFSPDYLPTGDVLYKTGATSNYGAYSNAENDAMIENTLTSSNLSYMYTWQDFLATQLPFEWQPFPAYQITEVANNLKGVIPQSSTLSINPENWYFVK
;
A
#
# COMPACT_ATOMS: atom_id res chain seq x y z
N SER A 1 -5.42 0.36 12.97
CA SER A 1 -5.56 0.18 14.39
C SER A 1 -6.61 -0.87 14.68
N SER A 2 -6.25 -1.88 15.44
CA SER A 2 -7.18 -2.94 15.86
C SER A 2 -8.30 -2.45 16.81
N LYS A 3 -8.29 -1.17 17.15
CA LYS A 3 -9.24 -0.52 18.04
C LYS A 3 -9.98 0.64 17.39
N GLY A 4 -9.78 0.86 16.10
CA GLY A 4 -10.56 1.82 15.34
C GLY A 4 -12.06 1.49 15.43
N LYS A 5 -12.86 2.49 15.69
CA LYS A 5 -14.32 2.34 15.78
C LYS A 5 -14.97 2.06 14.43
N GLN A 6 -14.23 2.28 13.36
CA GLN A 6 -14.65 2.00 12.00
C GLN A 6 -13.90 0.77 11.53
N GLY A 7 -14.58 -0.26 11.13
CA GLY A 7 -14.00 -1.35 10.40
C GLY A 7 -13.34 -0.86 9.11
N ASP A 8 -13.08 -1.74 8.17
CA ASP A 8 -12.59 -1.36 6.84
C ASP A 8 -13.54 -0.33 6.21
N PRO A 9 -13.09 0.92 5.95
CA PRO A 9 -13.94 1.96 5.35
C PRO A 9 -14.30 1.63 3.90
N PHE A 10 -13.52 0.77 3.24
CA PHE A 10 -13.71 0.36 1.85
C PHE A 10 -13.73 -1.18 1.70
N PRO A 11 -14.70 -1.88 2.31
CA PRO A 11 -14.71 -3.33 2.30
C PRO A 11 -14.84 -3.86 0.87
N PHE A 12 -14.09 -4.91 0.56
CA PHE A 12 -14.11 -5.53 -0.75
C PHE A 12 -15.53 -5.92 -1.18
N SER A 13 -15.97 -5.41 -2.33
CA SER A 13 -17.25 -5.74 -2.92
C SER A 13 -17.34 -5.34 -4.39
N ILE A 14 -17.29 -6.31 -5.27
CA ILE A 14 -17.47 -6.11 -6.71
C ILE A 14 -18.81 -5.42 -7.02
N ALA A 15 -19.87 -5.82 -6.33
CA ALA A 15 -21.21 -5.24 -6.55
C ALA A 15 -21.24 -3.74 -6.18
N LYS A 16 -20.66 -3.37 -5.02
CA LYS A 16 -20.58 -1.96 -4.61
C LYS A 16 -19.69 -1.15 -5.55
N ALA A 17 -18.56 -1.71 -5.99
CA ALA A 17 -17.67 -1.04 -6.93
C ALA A 17 -18.37 -0.75 -8.26
N LYS A 18 -19.10 -1.72 -8.83
CA LYS A 18 -19.93 -1.52 -10.04
C LYS A 18 -20.98 -0.44 -9.84
N ALA A 19 -21.68 -0.47 -8.72
CA ALA A 19 -22.71 0.52 -8.39
C ALA A 19 -22.11 1.93 -8.24
N LEU A 20 -20.98 2.05 -7.54
CA LEU A 20 -20.28 3.31 -7.35
C LEU A 20 -19.81 3.91 -8.69
N LEU A 21 -19.17 3.12 -9.53
CA LEU A 21 -18.74 3.55 -10.85
C LEU A 21 -19.93 4.02 -11.68
N SER A 22 -21.01 3.23 -11.75
CA SER A 22 -22.20 3.55 -12.54
C SER A 22 -22.89 4.82 -12.06
N SER A 23 -23.01 5.04 -10.76
CA SER A 23 -23.63 6.24 -10.18
C SER A 23 -22.80 7.51 -10.43
N ASN A 24 -21.50 7.33 -10.66
CA ASN A 24 -20.56 8.43 -10.92
C ASN A 24 -20.18 8.56 -12.40
N GLY A 25 -21.10 8.22 -13.32
CA GLY A 25 -20.95 8.55 -14.73
C GLY A 25 -20.06 7.62 -15.53
N TRP A 26 -19.68 6.46 -14.98
CA TRP A 26 -18.89 5.47 -15.65
C TRP A 26 -19.77 4.35 -16.24
N LYS A 27 -19.56 4.02 -17.50
CA LYS A 27 -20.14 2.83 -18.13
C LYS A 27 -19.29 1.62 -17.79
N VAL A 28 -19.75 0.82 -16.85
CA VAL A 28 -19.05 -0.38 -16.37
C VAL A 28 -19.09 -1.49 -17.42
N VAL A 29 -17.92 -2.03 -17.78
CA VAL A 29 -17.76 -3.12 -18.75
C VAL A 29 -16.86 -4.20 -18.14
N PRO A 30 -17.43 -5.20 -17.41
CA PRO A 30 -16.67 -6.29 -16.82
C PRO A 30 -15.83 -7.04 -17.86
N GLY A 31 -14.56 -7.30 -17.56
CA GLY A 31 -13.61 -7.92 -18.48
C GLY A 31 -13.18 -7.05 -19.66
N GLY A 32 -13.73 -5.84 -19.78
CA GLY A 32 -13.43 -4.87 -20.82
C GLY A 32 -12.83 -3.58 -20.26
N ALA A 33 -13.19 -2.45 -20.86
CA ALA A 33 -12.73 -1.13 -20.43
C ALA A 33 -13.92 -0.28 -19.96
N THR A 34 -14.03 -0.08 -18.65
CA THR A 34 -14.96 0.88 -18.05
C THR A 34 -14.58 2.29 -18.49
N THR A 35 -15.55 3.03 -19.01
CA THR A 35 -15.33 4.28 -19.74
C THR A 35 -16.19 5.40 -19.15
N CYS A 36 -15.62 6.59 -19.00
CA CYS A 36 -16.37 7.79 -18.61
C CYS A 36 -17.37 8.19 -19.68
N THR A 37 -18.65 8.24 -19.33
CA THR A 37 -19.74 8.67 -20.21
C THR A 37 -20.39 9.98 -19.79
N ASP A 38 -20.20 10.39 -18.52
CA ASP A 38 -20.68 11.65 -17.97
C ASP A 38 -19.52 12.39 -17.26
N PRO A 39 -18.75 13.24 -17.97
CA PRO A 39 -17.60 13.93 -17.41
C PRO A 39 -17.91 14.80 -16.17
N ALA A 40 -19.14 15.27 -16.05
CA ALA A 40 -19.55 16.08 -14.88
C ALA A 40 -19.56 15.25 -13.59
N LYS A 41 -19.62 13.91 -13.71
CA LYS A 41 -19.68 12.98 -12.57
C LYS A 41 -18.44 12.12 -12.43
N CYS A 42 -17.71 11.84 -13.53
CA CYS A 42 -16.54 10.95 -13.49
C CYS A 42 -15.40 11.46 -12.60
N GLY A 43 -15.35 12.76 -12.38
CA GLY A 43 -14.33 13.41 -11.57
C GLY A 43 -13.68 14.62 -12.27
N PRO A 44 -13.05 15.51 -11.50
CA PRO A 44 -12.39 16.69 -12.05
C PRO A 44 -11.34 16.32 -13.10
N GLY A 45 -11.40 16.95 -14.27
CA GLY A 45 -10.41 16.74 -15.33
C GLY A 45 -10.56 15.44 -16.13
N ILE A 46 -11.57 14.61 -15.84
CA ILE A 46 -11.81 13.36 -16.56
C ILE A 46 -12.64 13.66 -17.83
N ALA A 47 -12.04 13.41 -18.99
CA ALA A 47 -12.72 13.60 -20.27
C ALA A 47 -13.67 12.43 -20.60
N GLN A 48 -14.70 12.73 -21.38
CA GLN A 48 -15.57 11.70 -21.96
C GLN A 48 -14.73 10.72 -22.79
N GLY A 49 -15.01 9.44 -22.66
CA GLY A 49 -14.28 8.38 -23.34
C GLY A 49 -13.00 7.92 -22.62
N LYS A 50 -12.57 8.60 -21.53
CA LYS A 50 -11.45 8.12 -20.72
C LYS A 50 -11.78 6.76 -20.13
N THR A 51 -10.86 5.81 -20.28
CA THR A 51 -10.98 4.46 -19.72
C THR A 51 -10.23 4.34 -18.39
N LEU A 52 -10.68 3.45 -17.52
CA LEU A 52 -9.98 3.06 -16.30
C LEU A 52 -8.89 2.03 -16.68
N SER A 53 -7.74 2.54 -17.05
CA SER A 53 -6.55 1.74 -17.36
C SER A 53 -5.33 2.39 -16.71
N PHE A 54 -4.61 1.63 -15.89
CA PHE A 54 -3.53 2.13 -15.04
C PHE A 54 -2.26 1.31 -15.23
N ASN A 55 -1.13 1.99 -15.33
CA ASN A 55 0.19 1.39 -15.26
C ASN A 55 0.54 1.15 -13.79
N PHE A 56 0.87 -0.11 -13.47
CA PHE A 56 1.06 -0.52 -12.10
C PHE A 56 2.37 -1.32 -11.94
N PRO A 57 3.53 -0.66 -11.83
CA PRO A 57 4.77 -1.31 -11.46
C PRO A 57 4.71 -1.81 -10.01
N TYR A 58 5.31 -2.98 -9.79
CA TYR A 58 5.42 -3.58 -8.47
C TYR A 58 6.75 -4.30 -8.31
N ALA A 59 7.19 -4.48 -7.06
CA ALA A 59 8.46 -5.10 -6.76
C ALA A 59 8.48 -6.57 -7.18
N SER A 60 9.49 -6.96 -7.94
CA SER A 60 9.72 -8.34 -8.38
C SER A 60 10.61 -9.10 -7.41
N GLY A 61 10.55 -10.44 -7.46
CA GLY A 61 11.38 -11.32 -6.63
C GLY A 61 10.64 -11.99 -5.48
N LEU A 62 9.43 -11.53 -5.16
CA LEU A 62 8.58 -12.10 -4.12
C LEU A 62 7.38 -12.81 -4.77
N SER A 63 7.35 -14.14 -4.67
CA SER A 63 6.29 -14.96 -5.29
C SER A 63 4.90 -14.66 -4.72
N TRP A 64 4.81 -14.39 -3.41
CA TRP A 64 3.56 -14.05 -2.76
C TRP A 64 3.00 -12.72 -3.30
N LEU A 65 3.86 -11.71 -3.50
CA LEU A 65 3.45 -10.41 -4.03
C LEU A 65 2.96 -10.54 -5.49
N ALA A 66 3.66 -11.32 -6.31
CA ALA A 66 3.23 -11.57 -7.68
C ALA A 66 1.83 -12.22 -7.74
N SER A 67 1.55 -13.16 -6.83
CA SER A 67 0.23 -13.80 -6.71
C SER A 67 -0.84 -12.80 -6.28
N GLU A 68 -0.55 -11.97 -5.28
CA GLU A 68 -1.44 -10.91 -4.80
C GLU A 68 -1.77 -9.90 -5.90
N MET A 69 -0.76 -9.44 -6.65
CA MET A 69 -0.95 -8.50 -7.76
C MET A 69 -1.80 -9.12 -8.88
N THR A 70 -1.65 -10.41 -9.15
CA THR A 70 -2.48 -11.14 -10.13
C THR A 70 -3.94 -11.24 -9.67
N GLU A 71 -4.16 -11.53 -8.39
CA GLU A 71 -5.50 -11.54 -7.77
C GLU A 71 -6.16 -10.15 -7.87
N LEU A 72 -5.43 -9.11 -7.51
CA LEU A 72 -5.91 -7.72 -7.61
C LEU A 72 -6.28 -7.36 -9.05
N GLN A 73 -5.44 -7.72 -10.02
CA GLN A 73 -5.72 -7.51 -11.44
C GLN A 73 -7.00 -8.22 -11.88
N SER A 74 -7.18 -9.47 -11.44
CA SER A 74 -8.38 -10.26 -11.75
C SER A 74 -9.64 -9.62 -11.18
N ASN A 75 -9.59 -9.21 -9.91
CA ASN A 75 -10.71 -8.56 -9.24
C ASN A 75 -11.04 -7.19 -9.86
N ALA A 76 -10.04 -6.41 -10.25
CA ALA A 76 -10.22 -5.14 -10.95
C ALA A 76 -10.88 -5.34 -12.32
N ALA A 77 -10.52 -6.38 -13.04
CA ALA A 77 -11.12 -6.70 -14.35
C ALA A 77 -12.62 -7.01 -14.25
N GLU A 78 -13.11 -7.54 -13.11
CA GLU A 78 -14.53 -7.78 -12.89
C GLU A 78 -15.39 -6.50 -12.91
N VAL A 79 -14.77 -5.36 -12.66
CA VAL A 79 -15.40 -4.03 -12.74
C VAL A 79 -14.93 -3.23 -13.96
N GLY A 80 -14.17 -3.88 -14.86
CA GLY A 80 -13.66 -3.25 -16.09
C GLY A 80 -12.53 -2.24 -15.84
N ILE A 81 -11.80 -2.37 -14.76
CA ILE A 81 -10.56 -1.65 -14.48
C ILE A 81 -9.40 -2.49 -15.01
N LYS A 82 -8.60 -1.92 -15.90
CA LYS A 82 -7.42 -2.57 -16.44
C LYS A 82 -6.18 -2.16 -15.65
N LEU A 83 -5.54 -3.11 -14.99
CA LEU A 83 -4.24 -2.93 -14.36
C LEU A 83 -3.14 -3.51 -15.27
N ASN A 84 -2.26 -2.66 -15.76
CA ASN A 84 -1.10 -3.07 -16.54
C ASN A 84 0.06 -3.34 -15.58
N LEU A 85 0.15 -4.56 -15.09
CA LEU A 85 1.16 -4.98 -14.11
C LEU A 85 2.56 -5.01 -14.73
N GLN A 86 3.53 -4.42 -14.04
CA GLN A 86 4.91 -4.27 -14.50
C GLN A 86 5.88 -4.68 -13.37
N PRO A 87 6.26 -5.97 -13.28
CA PRO A 87 7.23 -6.40 -12.28
C PRO A 87 8.60 -5.77 -12.53
N GLN A 88 9.17 -5.12 -11.53
CA GLN A 88 10.46 -4.42 -11.60
C GLN A 88 11.29 -4.68 -10.34
N PRO A 89 12.63 -4.70 -10.43
CA PRO A 89 13.49 -4.70 -9.25
C PRO A 89 13.21 -3.49 -8.35
N ILE A 90 13.25 -3.67 -7.04
CA ILE A 90 12.90 -2.63 -6.06
C ILE A 90 13.72 -1.34 -6.25
N ASN A 91 15.00 -1.45 -6.60
CA ASN A 91 15.84 -0.29 -6.85
C ASN A 91 15.41 0.52 -8.09
N GLN A 92 14.81 -0.10 -9.08
CA GLN A 92 14.24 0.61 -10.23
C GLN A 92 12.94 1.32 -9.85
N LEU A 93 12.07 0.67 -9.07
CA LEU A 93 10.84 1.27 -8.57
C LEU A 93 11.11 2.53 -7.72
N THR A 94 12.03 2.44 -6.78
CA THR A 94 12.37 3.57 -5.89
C THR A 94 13.03 4.73 -6.64
N ALA A 95 13.74 4.44 -7.74
CA ALA A 95 14.35 5.48 -8.58
C ALA A 95 13.30 6.33 -9.33
N VAL A 96 12.12 5.79 -9.60
CA VAL A 96 11.01 6.49 -10.29
C VAL A 96 9.89 6.88 -9.33
N SER A 97 10.19 7.09 -8.05
CA SER A 97 9.23 7.64 -7.10
C SER A 97 8.73 9.02 -7.56
N ALA A 98 7.53 9.42 -7.15
CA ALA A 98 6.96 10.72 -7.53
C ALA A 98 7.89 11.89 -7.19
N ALA A 99 8.55 11.86 -6.02
CA ALA A 99 9.52 12.87 -5.62
C ALA A 99 10.71 12.94 -6.58
N ASN A 100 11.25 11.79 -7.01
CA ASN A 100 12.36 11.75 -7.96
C ASN A 100 11.94 12.22 -9.35
N CYS A 101 10.78 11.80 -9.85
CA CYS A 101 10.25 12.27 -11.13
C CYS A 101 10.12 13.80 -11.16
N VAL A 102 9.60 14.41 -10.10
CA VAL A 102 9.49 15.87 -9.98
C VAL A 102 10.87 16.53 -9.94
N ALA A 103 11.81 15.99 -9.17
CA ALA A 103 13.16 16.53 -9.03
C ALA A 103 13.90 16.60 -10.37
N VAL A 104 13.75 15.58 -11.23
CA VAL A 104 14.41 15.53 -12.55
C VAL A 104 13.50 16.03 -13.68
N LYS A 105 12.32 16.55 -13.38
CA LYS A 105 11.35 17.10 -14.34
C LYS A 105 10.94 16.11 -15.44
N ILE A 106 10.77 14.87 -15.09
CA ILE A 106 10.19 13.85 -15.98
C ILE A 106 8.80 13.46 -15.50
N SER A 107 7.99 12.92 -16.39
CA SER A 107 6.73 12.27 -16.03
C SER A 107 7.03 10.91 -15.41
N CYS A 108 6.43 10.61 -14.26
CA CYS A 108 6.41 9.23 -13.79
C CYS A 108 5.55 8.39 -14.74
N ASP A 109 6.08 7.27 -15.21
CA ASP A 109 5.35 6.36 -16.12
C ASP A 109 4.58 5.29 -15.33
N TRP A 110 3.87 5.73 -14.30
CA TRP A 110 3.00 4.88 -13.50
C TRP A 110 1.83 5.67 -12.90
N ASP A 111 0.73 4.98 -12.67
CA ASP A 111 -0.48 5.51 -12.04
C ASP A 111 -0.63 4.98 -10.61
N LEU A 112 -0.23 3.73 -10.39
CA LEU A 112 -0.20 3.03 -9.11
C LEU A 112 1.18 2.38 -8.95
N ALA A 113 1.65 2.17 -7.73
CA ALA A 113 2.92 1.47 -7.49
C ALA A 113 2.87 0.65 -6.18
N ASN A 114 3.46 -0.54 -6.17
CA ASN A 114 3.61 -1.36 -4.98
C ASN A 114 5.09 -1.63 -4.69
N TYR A 115 5.56 -1.15 -3.55
CA TYR A 115 6.97 -1.18 -3.12
C TYR A 115 7.26 -2.30 -2.10
N GLU A 116 6.53 -3.40 -2.08
CA GLU A 116 6.64 -4.54 -1.14
C GLU A 116 6.05 -4.28 0.25
N GLY A 117 6.07 -3.07 0.72
CA GLY A 117 5.69 -2.69 2.07
C GLY A 117 6.87 -2.32 2.97
N PHE A 118 6.57 -1.97 4.21
CA PHE A 118 7.56 -1.59 5.20
C PHE A 118 7.47 -2.47 6.44
N THR A 119 8.62 -2.84 6.97
CA THR A 119 8.73 -3.55 8.24
C THR A 119 9.18 -2.60 9.33
N PHE A 120 8.42 -2.53 10.41
CA PHE A 120 8.78 -1.73 11.57
C PHE A 120 9.47 -2.61 12.62
N SER A 121 10.52 -2.07 13.26
CA SER A 121 11.09 -2.69 14.44
C SER A 121 10.05 -2.71 15.58
N PRO A 122 9.99 -3.77 16.42
CA PRO A 122 9.10 -3.80 17.58
C PRO A 122 9.27 -2.63 18.55
N ASP A 123 10.45 -2.04 18.57
CA ASP A 123 10.78 -0.89 19.42
C ASP A 123 10.35 0.45 18.81
N TYR A 124 9.86 0.43 17.58
CA TYR A 124 9.49 1.63 16.84
C TYR A 124 7.97 1.82 16.87
N LEU A 125 7.55 2.99 17.33
CA LEU A 125 6.15 3.40 17.20
C LEU A 125 5.90 3.89 15.77
N PRO A 126 4.96 3.30 15.03
CA PRO A 126 4.72 3.65 13.62
C PRO A 126 3.98 4.98 13.50
N THR A 127 4.67 6.07 13.72
CA THR A 127 4.13 7.44 13.76
C THR A 127 3.85 8.04 12.38
N GLY A 128 4.26 7.37 11.30
CA GLY A 128 3.99 7.79 9.93
C GLY A 128 4.87 8.90 9.36
N ASP A 129 5.74 9.50 10.15
CA ASP A 129 6.60 10.61 9.76
C ASP A 129 7.54 10.27 8.59
N VAL A 130 7.99 9.02 8.52
CA VAL A 130 8.90 8.55 7.46
C VAL A 130 8.18 8.25 6.14
N LEU A 131 6.91 7.81 6.20
CA LEU A 131 6.17 7.26 5.06
C LEU A 131 5.09 8.18 4.52
N TYR A 132 4.38 8.90 5.41
CA TYR A 132 3.12 9.54 5.05
C TYR A 132 3.12 11.05 5.25
N LYS A 133 4.15 11.62 5.89
CA LYS A 133 4.27 13.06 6.05
C LYS A 133 4.65 13.71 4.72
N THR A 134 4.14 14.88 4.46
CA THR A 134 4.53 15.69 3.29
C THR A 134 6.05 15.85 3.23
N GLY A 135 6.65 15.48 2.11
CA GLY A 135 8.09 15.57 1.88
C GLY A 135 8.94 14.52 2.58
N ALA A 136 8.35 13.52 3.24
CA ALA A 136 9.09 12.42 3.84
C ALA A 136 9.85 11.60 2.78
N THR A 137 11.02 11.09 3.15
CA THR A 137 11.95 10.42 2.22
C THR A 137 11.38 9.14 1.61
N SER A 138 10.51 8.45 2.32
CA SER A 138 9.86 7.21 1.84
C SER A 138 8.41 7.43 1.42
N ASN A 139 7.97 8.67 1.30
CA ASN A 139 6.68 9.02 0.73
C ASN A 139 6.77 9.02 -0.81
N TYR A 140 6.89 7.83 -1.38
CA TYR A 140 7.15 7.64 -2.81
C TYR A 140 6.01 8.13 -3.71
N GLY A 141 4.78 8.16 -3.20
CA GLY A 141 3.62 8.70 -3.92
C GLY A 141 3.48 10.22 -3.84
N ALA A 142 4.38 10.92 -3.14
CA ALA A 142 4.32 12.36 -2.89
C ALA A 142 2.97 12.81 -2.28
N TYR A 143 2.37 11.97 -1.44
CA TYR A 143 1.16 12.34 -0.71
C TYR A 143 1.38 13.59 0.12
N SER A 144 0.45 14.54 0.07
CA SER A 144 0.53 15.80 0.81
C SER A 144 -0.84 16.18 1.34
N ASN A 145 -0.94 16.28 2.66
CA ASN A 145 -2.16 16.65 3.36
C ASN A 145 -1.81 17.29 4.70
N ALA A 146 -2.18 18.55 4.88
CA ALA A 146 -1.85 19.34 6.08
C ALA A 146 -2.48 18.77 7.37
N GLU A 147 -3.68 18.17 7.28
CA GLU A 147 -4.34 17.53 8.42
C GLU A 147 -3.59 16.26 8.84
N ASN A 148 -3.18 15.43 7.86
CA ASN A 148 -2.31 14.30 8.09
C ASN A 148 -1.01 14.70 8.80
N ASP A 149 -0.35 15.74 8.31
CA ASP A 149 0.92 16.20 8.86
C ASP A 149 0.77 16.67 10.31
N ALA A 150 -0.30 17.41 10.62
CA ALA A 150 -0.60 17.83 11.98
C ALA A 150 -0.91 16.64 12.92
N MET A 151 -1.63 15.63 12.43
CA MET A 151 -1.88 14.41 13.20
C MET A 151 -0.59 13.63 13.49
N ILE A 152 0.31 13.52 12.50
CA ILE A 152 1.63 12.90 12.68
C ILE A 152 2.45 13.64 13.73
N GLU A 153 2.50 14.97 13.72
CA GLU A 153 3.19 15.76 14.74
C GLU A 153 2.66 15.47 16.15
N ASN A 154 1.35 15.32 16.31
CA ASN A 154 0.77 14.95 17.60
C ASN A 154 1.24 13.55 18.06
N THR A 155 1.47 12.61 17.14
CA THR A 155 2.01 11.29 17.50
C THR A 155 3.47 11.33 17.92
N LEU A 156 4.25 12.27 17.40
CA LEU A 156 5.68 12.45 17.73
C LEU A 156 5.90 13.16 19.05
N THR A 157 4.99 14.07 19.41
CA THR A 157 5.15 14.94 20.59
C THR A 157 4.44 14.44 21.84
N SER A 158 3.65 13.36 21.73
CA SER A 158 2.87 12.83 22.84
C SER A 158 3.07 11.33 23.03
N SER A 159 3.19 10.88 24.27
CA SER A 159 3.15 9.46 24.64
C SER A 159 1.73 8.87 24.67
N ASN A 160 0.69 9.67 24.42
CA ASN A 160 -0.68 9.18 24.40
C ASN A 160 -0.98 8.49 23.08
N LEU A 161 -1.07 7.16 23.10
CA LEU A 161 -1.35 6.34 21.92
C LEU A 161 -2.68 6.66 21.24
N SER A 162 -3.59 7.39 21.87
CA SER A 162 -4.86 7.78 21.22
C SER A 162 -4.63 8.65 19.98
N TYR A 163 -3.59 9.48 19.97
CA TYR A 163 -3.23 10.26 18.78
C TYR A 163 -2.84 9.37 17.60
N MET A 164 -2.06 8.32 17.88
CA MET A 164 -1.69 7.35 16.85
C MET A 164 -2.91 6.61 16.30
N TYR A 165 -3.83 6.15 17.15
CA TYR A 165 -5.03 5.47 16.70
C TYR A 165 -5.94 6.39 15.87
N THR A 166 -6.11 7.64 16.29
CA THR A 166 -6.89 8.63 15.55
C THR A 166 -6.28 8.91 14.19
N TRP A 167 -4.96 9.07 14.13
CA TRP A 167 -4.24 9.25 12.87
C TRP A 167 -4.36 8.02 11.96
N GLN A 168 -4.20 6.81 12.48
CA GLN A 168 -4.36 5.57 11.69
C GLN A 168 -5.77 5.42 11.13
N ASP A 169 -6.80 5.74 11.93
CA ASP A 169 -8.19 5.72 11.47
C ASP A 169 -8.44 6.77 10.37
N PHE A 170 -7.86 7.96 10.49
CA PHE A 170 -7.86 8.96 9.43
C PHE A 170 -7.16 8.46 8.17
N LEU A 171 -5.93 7.95 8.30
CA LEU A 171 -5.13 7.49 7.17
C LEU A 171 -5.83 6.35 6.40
N ALA A 172 -6.55 5.47 7.09
CA ALA A 172 -7.31 4.39 6.47
C ALA A 172 -8.40 4.89 5.51
N THR A 173 -8.85 6.13 5.65
CA THR A 173 -9.84 6.75 4.75
C THR A 173 -9.22 7.46 3.55
N GLN A 174 -7.88 7.57 3.50
CA GLN A 174 -7.18 8.30 2.45
C GLN A 174 -7.01 7.42 1.20
N LEU A 175 -7.63 7.82 0.10
CA LEU A 175 -7.66 7.07 -1.16
C LEU A 175 -6.32 6.97 -1.91
N PRO A 176 -5.30 7.85 -1.70
CA PRO A 176 -3.98 7.62 -2.29
C PRO A 176 -3.28 6.34 -1.82
N PHE A 177 -3.80 5.69 -0.78
CA PHE A 177 -3.26 4.44 -0.26
C PHE A 177 -4.26 3.31 -0.47
N GLU A 178 -3.79 2.23 -1.04
CA GLU A 178 -4.51 0.98 -1.12
C GLU A 178 -3.92 0.00 -0.09
N TRP A 179 -4.74 -0.42 0.85
CA TRP A 179 -4.33 -1.33 1.91
C TRP A 179 -4.45 -2.77 1.42
N GLN A 180 -3.32 -3.44 1.32
CA GLN A 180 -3.27 -4.83 0.91
C GLN A 180 -3.04 -5.75 2.10
N PRO A 181 -3.57 -7.00 2.07
CA PRO A 181 -3.25 -7.98 3.09
C PRO A 181 -1.75 -8.27 3.06
N PHE A 182 -1.14 -8.29 4.23
CA PHE A 182 0.27 -8.65 4.38
C PHE A 182 0.37 -10.03 5.01
N PRO A 183 1.30 -10.91 4.58
CA PRO A 183 1.50 -12.20 5.20
C PRO A 183 1.81 -12.03 6.68
N ALA A 184 0.88 -12.46 7.55
CA ALA A 184 0.98 -12.24 8.99
C ALA A 184 2.01 -13.14 9.68
N TYR A 185 2.56 -14.14 8.97
CA TYR A 185 3.41 -15.14 9.56
C TYR A 185 4.71 -15.32 8.79
N GLN A 186 5.83 -15.24 9.51
CA GLN A 186 7.08 -15.82 9.06
C GLN A 186 7.25 -17.18 9.75
N ILE A 187 7.45 -18.20 8.95
CA ILE A 187 7.74 -19.54 9.46
C ILE A 187 9.24 -19.71 9.49
N THR A 188 9.78 -19.95 10.67
CA THR A 188 11.20 -20.30 10.85
C THR A 188 11.28 -21.77 11.24
N GLU A 189 11.87 -22.58 10.38
CA GLU A 189 12.18 -23.96 10.69
C GLU A 189 13.57 -24.04 11.33
N VAL A 190 13.65 -24.71 12.48
CA VAL A 190 14.89 -24.92 13.22
C VAL A 190 15.15 -26.42 13.32
N ALA A 191 16.35 -26.86 12.92
CA ALA A 191 16.73 -28.26 13.06
C ALA A 191 16.63 -28.72 14.52
N ASN A 192 16.10 -29.94 14.76
CA ASN A 192 15.84 -30.45 16.10
C ASN A 192 17.09 -30.52 16.99
N ASN A 193 18.25 -30.64 16.41
CA ASN A 193 19.54 -30.70 17.10
C ASN A 193 20.21 -29.32 17.24
N LEU A 194 19.63 -28.25 16.72
CA LEU A 194 20.10 -26.87 16.95
C LEU A 194 19.34 -26.28 18.15
N LYS A 195 20.07 -25.87 19.18
CA LYS A 195 19.54 -25.30 20.41
C LYS A 195 20.00 -23.85 20.58
N GLY A 196 19.38 -23.13 21.52
CA GLY A 196 19.66 -21.71 21.76
C GLY A 196 19.01 -20.76 20.76
N VAL A 197 18.27 -21.27 19.78
CA VAL A 197 17.48 -20.45 18.86
C VAL A 197 16.23 -19.99 19.56
N ILE A 198 16.12 -18.69 19.80
CA ILE A 198 14.90 -18.07 20.31
C ILE A 198 14.26 -17.34 19.14
N PRO A 199 13.11 -17.80 18.60
CA PRO A 199 12.40 -17.10 17.57
C PRO A 199 11.99 -15.71 18.09
N GLN A 200 12.55 -14.69 17.49
CA GLN A 200 12.17 -13.31 17.75
C GLN A 200 11.44 -12.77 16.53
N SER A 201 10.91 -11.55 16.64
CA SER A 201 10.34 -10.86 15.49
C SER A 201 11.33 -10.86 14.31
N SER A 202 10.81 -10.95 13.11
CA SER A 202 11.58 -10.99 11.84
C SER A 202 12.59 -9.85 11.67
N THR A 203 12.44 -8.79 12.45
CA THR A 203 13.32 -7.61 12.41
C THR A 203 14.38 -7.60 13.49
N LEU A 204 14.35 -8.56 14.41
CA LEU A 204 15.30 -8.63 15.51
C LEU A 204 16.42 -9.62 15.20
N SER A 205 17.58 -9.31 15.71
CA SER A 205 18.74 -10.20 15.70
C SER A 205 18.39 -11.52 16.40
N ILE A 206 18.67 -12.62 15.75
CA ILE A 206 18.41 -13.98 16.26
C ILE A 206 19.53 -14.50 17.19
N ASN A 207 20.45 -13.64 17.62
CA ASN A 207 21.53 -13.92 18.55
C ASN A 207 22.26 -15.26 18.23
N PRO A 208 22.88 -15.39 17.06
CA PRO A 208 23.50 -16.64 16.62
C PRO A 208 24.67 -17.08 17.52
N GLU A 209 25.21 -16.20 18.32
CA GLU A 209 26.23 -16.49 19.35
C GLU A 209 25.74 -17.44 20.44
N ASN A 210 24.42 -17.61 20.61
CA ASN A 210 23.81 -18.52 21.57
C ASN A 210 23.46 -19.90 20.97
N TRP A 211 23.70 -20.09 19.68
CA TRP A 211 23.31 -21.33 19.00
C TRP A 211 24.36 -22.41 19.18
N TYR A 212 23.90 -23.60 19.42
CA TYR A 212 24.78 -24.80 19.52
C TYR A 212 24.06 -26.05 19.05
N PHE A 213 24.83 -26.97 18.52
CA PHE A 213 24.33 -28.29 18.14
C PHE A 213 24.45 -29.26 19.27
N VAL A 214 23.39 -30.04 19.48
CA VAL A 214 23.40 -31.22 20.35
C VAL A 214 23.46 -32.48 19.48
N LYS A 215 24.16 -33.49 20.02
CA LYS A 215 24.28 -34.80 19.37
C LYS A 215 23.01 -35.62 19.51
#